data_8fbcec21cc9d13aaec17fef0bbc80dec
#
_entry.id   8fbcec21cc9d13aaec17fef0bbc80dec
#
_cell.length_a   1.000
_cell.length_b   1.000
_cell.length_c   1.000
_cell.angle_alpha   90.00
_cell.angle_beta   90.00
_cell.angle_gamma   90.00
#
_symmetry.space_group_name_H-M   'P 1'
#
loop_
_entity.id
_entity.type
_entity.pdbx_description
1 polymer ?
#
loop_
_entity_poly.entity_id
_entity_poly.type
_entity_poly.pdbx_seq_one_letter_code
_entity_poly.pdbx_strand_id
1 'polypeptide(L)'
;GFPMKEKVLTNKKNGMLVLLLTIILYVVAASGVLVWAISPPLYLLCVAYLCLGWLVAPGLKVLGPQEAMVLTLFGKYIGTLKGAGFYFVNPFCSAVNPAAHTVLGQSSDVKGKTANKESGRRVSLKIMTLNNSRQKINDCLGNPVEIGIAVTWRVVDTCKAVFDVDNYKEFLSLQCDSALRNIVRLYPYDVAPGIDTTGDGQPDEGSLRGSSDVVAARIRDEIQSQVQVAGLEILEARITHLAYASEIAAAMLQRQQASAIIDARNMIVEGAVGTVEMALARLSEGGLVELDEERKAAMVSNLLVVLCGNHDAQPVVNTGSLY
;
A
#
# COMPACT_ATOMS: atom_id res chain seq x y z
N GLY A 1 -26.56 2.74 -11.53
CA GLY A 1 -26.76 4.04 -10.90
C GLY A 1 -26.02 5.11 -11.67
N PHE A 2 -26.61 6.28 -11.86
CA PHE A 2 -25.89 7.39 -12.51
C PHE A 2 -24.73 7.81 -11.60
N PRO A 3 -23.51 7.98 -12.12
CA PRO A 3 -22.37 8.43 -11.33
C PRO A 3 -22.70 9.83 -10.77
N MET A 4 -22.80 9.92 -9.45
CA MET A 4 -23.03 11.22 -8.80
C MET A 4 -21.75 12.05 -8.91
N LYS A 5 -21.83 13.22 -9.57
CA LYS A 5 -20.70 14.14 -9.64
C LYS A 5 -20.59 14.90 -8.32
N GLU A 6 -19.38 14.97 -7.79
CA GLU A 6 -19.08 15.75 -6.60
C GLU A 6 -19.38 17.24 -6.82
N LYS A 7 -20.20 17.83 -5.97
CA LYS A 7 -20.51 19.25 -5.95
C LYS A 7 -19.88 19.91 -4.73
N VAL A 8 -18.77 20.61 -4.94
CA VAL A 8 -18.08 21.33 -3.86
C VAL A 8 -18.78 22.67 -3.58
N LEU A 9 -19.19 22.88 -2.34
CA LEU A 9 -19.87 24.10 -1.89
C LEU A 9 -18.83 25.11 -1.40
N THR A 10 -18.19 25.85 -2.34
CA THR A 10 -17.12 26.82 -2.02
C THR A 10 -17.64 28.14 -1.43
N ASN A 11 -18.85 28.58 -1.77
CA ASN A 11 -19.39 29.91 -1.46
C ASN A 11 -20.10 30.04 -0.09
N LYS A 12 -19.99 29.10 0.81
CA LYS A 12 -20.73 29.10 2.09
C LYS A 12 -19.87 29.39 3.33
N LYS A 13 -18.72 30.06 3.18
CA LYS A 13 -17.84 30.48 4.31
C LYS A 13 -18.38 31.67 5.12
N ASN A 14 -19.69 31.82 5.19
CA ASN A 14 -20.33 32.94 5.86
C ASN A 14 -20.81 32.61 7.29
N GLY A 15 -20.32 31.50 7.87
CA GLY A 15 -20.77 31.06 9.20
C GLY A 15 -20.54 32.09 10.30
N MET A 16 -19.41 32.83 10.25
CA MET A 16 -19.12 33.88 11.24
C MET A 16 -20.10 35.04 11.14
N LEU A 17 -20.39 35.47 9.90
CA LEU A 17 -21.34 36.58 9.68
C LEU A 17 -22.74 36.18 10.15
N VAL A 18 -23.21 34.98 9.84
CA VAL A 18 -24.52 34.47 10.29
C VAL A 18 -24.55 34.33 11.80
N LEU A 19 -23.49 33.86 12.44
CA LEU A 19 -23.40 33.73 13.89
C LEU A 19 -23.48 35.10 14.56
N LEU A 20 -22.73 36.13 14.10
CA LEU A 20 -22.77 37.48 14.62
C LEU A 20 -24.15 38.08 14.43
N LEU A 21 -24.76 37.91 13.26
CA LEU A 21 -26.08 38.44 12.96
C LEU A 21 -27.17 37.78 13.83
N THR A 22 -27.09 36.49 14.06
CA THR A 22 -28.02 35.78 14.98
C THR A 22 -27.86 36.26 16.42
N ILE A 23 -26.61 36.46 16.91
CA ILE A 23 -26.37 36.99 18.25
C ILE A 23 -26.96 38.42 18.39
N ILE A 24 -26.68 39.28 17.42
CA ILE A 24 -27.24 40.66 17.44
C ILE A 24 -28.76 40.63 17.45
N LEU A 25 -29.38 39.79 16.61
CA LEU A 25 -30.85 39.65 16.57
C LEU A 25 -31.40 39.11 17.88
N TYR A 26 -30.71 38.18 18.55
CA TYR A 26 -31.11 37.69 19.88
C TYR A 26 -31.03 38.80 20.93
N VAL A 27 -29.99 39.61 20.94
CA VAL A 27 -29.83 40.73 21.87
C VAL A 27 -30.94 41.79 21.61
N VAL A 28 -31.22 42.09 20.36
CA VAL A 28 -32.29 43.03 19.98
C VAL A 28 -33.68 42.49 20.37
N ALA A 29 -33.94 41.20 20.11
CA ALA A 29 -35.22 40.59 20.50
C ALA A 29 -35.40 40.52 22.03
N ALA A 30 -34.33 40.19 22.77
CA ALA A 30 -34.35 40.17 24.23
C ALA A 30 -34.58 41.57 24.84
N SER A 31 -33.91 42.59 24.32
CA SER A 31 -34.13 44.00 24.74
C SER A 31 -35.53 44.48 24.40
N GLY A 32 -36.08 44.07 23.23
CA GLY A 32 -37.44 44.37 22.85
C GLY A 32 -38.50 43.76 23.79
N VAL A 33 -38.27 42.56 24.30
CA VAL A 33 -39.17 41.93 25.30
C VAL A 33 -39.08 42.63 26.65
N LEU A 34 -37.92 43.16 27.06
CA LEU A 34 -37.71 43.85 28.32
C LEU A 34 -38.33 45.26 28.34
N VAL A 35 -38.35 45.94 27.20
CA VAL A 35 -38.94 47.27 27.05
C VAL A 35 -40.41 47.11 26.74
N TRP A 36 -41.25 47.08 27.79
CA TRP A 36 -42.71 46.84 27.72
C TRP A 36 -43.51 47.94 26.98
N ALA A 37 -42.84 48.88 26.31
CA ALA A 37 -43.50 49.98 25.55
C ALA A 37 -43.66 49.66 24.04
N ILE A 38 -43.45 48.43 23.60
CA ILE A 38 -43.52 48.00 22.21
C ILE A 38 -44.95 47.56 21.85
N SER A 39 -45.39 47.84 20.62
CA SER A 39 -46.68 47.41 20.10
C SER A 39 -46.86 45.88 20.19
N PRO A 40 -48.09 45.39 20.57
CA PRO A 40 -48.37 43.98 20.80
C PRO A 40 -47.86 43.02 19.67
N PRO A 41 -48.00 43.33 18.38
CA PRO A 41 -47.55 42.45 17.32
C PRO A 41 -46.00 42.32 17.27
N LEU A 42 -45.25 43.38 17.60
CA LEU A 42 -43.79 43.35 17.61
C LEU A 42 -43.25 42.55 18.81
N TYR A 43 -43.91 42.65 19.96
CA TYR A 43 -43.64 41.80 21.13
C TYR A 43 -43.78 40.31 20.82
N LEU A 44 -44.87 39.92 20.14
CA LEU A 44 -45.14 38.55 19.76
C LEU A 44 -44.10 38.03 18.76
N LEU A 45 -43.65 38.87 17.85
CA LEU A 45 -42.57 38.56 16.89
C LEU A 45 -41.21 38.35 17.58
N CYS A 46 -40.87 39.17 18.57
CA CYS A 46 -39.66 39.00 19.38
C CYS A 46 -39.67 37.68 20.15
N VAL A 47 -40.77 37.34 20.79
CA VAL A 47 -40.94 36.08 21.52
C VAL A 47 -40.84 34.88 20.55
N ALA A 48 -41.55 34.96 19.41
CA ALA A 48 -41.44 33.91 18.37
C ALA A 48 -40.02 33.70 17.88
N TYR A 49 -39.26 34.79 17.68
CA TYR A 49 -37.84 34.71 17.27
C TYR A 49 -36.95 34.08 18.36
N LEU A 50 -37.16 34.45 19.64
CA LEU A 50 -36.43 33.82 20.77
C LEU A 50 -36.70 32.33 20.87
N CYS A 51 -37.95 31.89 20.58
CA CYS A 51 -38.30 30.47 20.59
C CYS A 51 -37.79 29.70 19.38
N LEU A 52 -37.75 30.28 18.18
CA LEU A 52 -37.44 29.60 16.93
C LEU A 52 -36.02 29.83 16.42
N GLY A 53 -35.36 30.90 16.85
CA GLY A 53 -34.05 31.30 16.34
C GLY A 53 -32.92 30.30 16.60
N TRP A 54 -33.08 29.44 17.63
CA TRP A 54 -32.09 28.36 17.89
C TRP A 54 -32.04 27.33 16.77
N LEU A 55 -33.05 27.22 15.90
CA LEU A 55 -33.06 26.35 14.73
C LEU A 55 -31.96 26.70 13.71
N VAL A 56 -31.39 27.90 13.78
CA VAL A 56 -30.25 28.31 12.92
C VAL A 56 -28.94 27.62 13.36
N ALA A 57 -28.81 27.33 14.66
CA ALA A 57 -27.56 26.77 15.22
C ALA A 57 -27.09 25.45 14.57
N PRO A 58 -27.95 24.46 14.27
CA PRO A 58 -27.55 23.24 13.58
C PRO A 58 -26.97 23.46 12.16
N GLY A 59 -27.27 24.63 11.54
CA GLY A 59 -26.76 25.01 10.24
C GLY A 59 -25.28 25.48 10.27
N LEU A 60 -24.74 25.79 11.43
CA LEU A 60 -23.34 26.20 11.59
C LEU A 60 -22.45 24.98 11.67
N LYS A 61 -21.52 24.86 10.71
CA LYS A 61 -20.57 23.73 10.62
C LYS A 61 -19.14 24.24 10.62
N VAL A 62 -18.31 23.69 11.51
CA VAL A 62 -16.89 23.95 11.58
C VAL A 62 -16.15 22.81 10.90
N LEU A 63 -15.27 23.12 9.96
CA LEU A 63 -14.46 22.15 9.24
C LEU A 63 -12.98 22.44 9.45
N GLY A 64 -12.21 21.42 9.83
CA GLY A 64 -10.78 21.51 9.99
C GLY A 64 -10.03 21.42 8.66
N PRO A 65 -8.71 21.68 8.68
CA PRO A 65 -7.87 21.46 7.50
C PRO A 65 -7.84 19.99 7.12
N GLN A 66 -7.85 19.71 5.81
CA GLN A 66 -7.85 18.34 5.25
C GLN A 66 -9.03 17.47 5.73
N GLU A 67 -10.19 18.09 5.95
CA GLU A 67 -11.44 17.42 6.23
C GLU A 67 -12.49 17.79 5.19
N ALA A 68 -13.41 16.89 4.95
CA ALA A 68 -14.60 17.11 4.13
C ALA A 68 -15.86 16.67 4.88
N MET A 69 -16.98 17.31 4.55
CA MET A 69 -18.28 16.96 5.09
C MET A 69 -19.29 16.81 3.94
N VAL A 70 -19.79 15.60 3.77
CA VAL A 70 -20.81 15.28 2.76
C VAL A 70 -22.18 15.56 3.34
N LEU A 71 -22.95 16.44 2.69
CA LEU A 71 -24.24 16.92 3.18
C LEU A 71 -25.39 16.34 2.37
N THR A 72 -26.38 15.83 3.10
CA THR A 72 -27.66 15.38 2.56
C THR A 72 -28.81 16.16 3.19
N LEU A 73 -29.84 16.43 2.42
CA LEU A 73 -31.12 17.02 2.89
C LEU A 73 -32.26 16.05 2.54
N PHE A 74 -32.91 15.53 3.55
CA PHE A 74 -34.02 14.57 3.39
C PHE A 74 -33.63 13.39 2.44
N GLY A 75 -32.39 12.86 2.58
CA GLY A 75 -31.87 11.77 1.75
C GLY A 75 -31.31 12.19 0.40
N LYS A 76 -31.46 13.46 -0.04
CA LYS A 76 -30.89 13.94 -1.30
C LYS A 76 -29.52 14.57 -1.08
N TYR A 77 -28.53 14.19 -1.88
CA TYR A 77 -27.21 14.83 -1.86
C TYR A 77 -27.29 16.29 -2.33
N ILE A 78 -26.77 17.21 -1.53
CA ILE A 78 -26.72 18.65 -1.83
C ILE A 78 -25.33 19.07 -2.29
N GLY A 79 -24.31 18.56 -1.63
CA GLY A 79 -22.93 18.90 -1.91
C GLY A 79 -22.01 18.57 -0.75
N THR A 80 -20.71 18.77 -1.02
CA THR A 80 -19.64 18.52 -0.07
C THR A 80 -18.96 19.82 0.31
N LEU A 81 -18.73 20.01 1.61
CA LEU A 81 -17.87 21.06 2.13
C LEU A 81 -16.43 20.54 2.14
N LYS A 82 -15.52 21.25 1.48
CA LYS A 82 -14.07 20.97 1.48
C LYS A 82 -13.29 22.18 1.94
N GLY A 83 -12.25 21.92 2.75
CA GLY A 83 -11.32 22.95 3.22
C GLY A 83 -11.74 23.57 4.56
N ALA A 84 -10.73 24.09 5.28
CA ALA A 84 -10.91 24.68 6.59
C ALA A 84 -11.80 25.92 6.53
N GLY A 85 -12.71 26.04 7.48
CA GLY A 85 -13.55 27.20 7.60
C GLY A 85 -14.79 27.00 8.46
N PHE A 86 -15.49 28.11 8.68
CA PHE A 86 -16.76 28.14 9.37
C PHE A 86 -17.87 28.40 8.35
N TYR A 87 -18.72 27.41 8.19
CA TYR A 87 -19.72 27.36 7.14
C TYR A 87 -21.12 27.50 7.72
N PHE A 88 -21.99 28.15 6.98
CA PHE A 88 -23.42 28.12 7.23
C PHE A 88 -24.11 27.37 6.10
N VAL A 89 -24.80 26.31 6.45
CA VAL A 89 -25.63 25.49 5.55
C VAL A 89 -27.04 25.38 6.06
N ASN A 90 -27.97 24.84 5.25
CA ASN A 90 -29.33 24.64 5.70
C ASN A 90 -29.34 23.84 7.02
N PRO A 91 -30.03 24.31 8.08
CA PRO A 91 -30.07 23.64 9.38
C PRO A 91 -30.53 22.19 9.35
N PHE A 92 -31.35 21.83 8.37
CA PHE A 92 -31.91 20.49 8.19
C PHE A 92 -30.95 19.53 7.45
N CYS A 93 -29.77 20.02 7.04
CA CYS A 93 -28.77 19.16 6.42
C CYS A 93 -28.11 18.24 7.45
N SER A 94 -28.06 16.95 7.13
CA SER A 94 -27.32 15.95 7.88
C SER A 94 -25.99 15.63 7.19
N ALA A 95 -24.95 15.42 7.99
CA ALA A 95 -23.66 14.95 7.48
C ALA A 95 -23.63 13.42 7.54
N VAL A 96 -23.18 12.81 6.44
CA VAL A 96 -23.12 11.34 6.28
C VAL A 96 -21.67 10.89 6.11
N ASN A 97 -21.26 9.91 6.89
CA ASN A 97 -20.00 9.20 6.74
C ASN A 97 -20.20 7.73 7.19
N PRO A 98 -20.39 6.80 6.28
CA PRO A 98 -20.65 5.40 6.62
C PRO A 98 -19.44 4.72 7.29
N ALA A 99 -18.22 5.14 6.97
CA ALA A 99 -16.98 4.58 7.52
C ALA A 99 -16.52 5.25 8.83
N ALA A 100 -17.43 5.98 9.53
CA ALA A 100 -17.09 6.73 10.74
C ALA A 100 -16.52 5.88 11.88
N HIS A 101 -17.03 4.67 12.03
CA HIS A 101 -16.68 3.74 13.12
C HIS A 101 -15.69 2.64 12.72
N THR A 102 -15.30 2.58 11.45
CA THR A 102 -14.38 1.56 10.95
C THR A 102 -12.94 1.96 11.21
N VAL A 103 -12.24 1.13 11.98
CA VAL A 103 -10.80 1.20 12.21
C VAL A 103 -10.14 0.21 11.26
N LEU A 104 -9.31 0.71 10.34
CA LEU A 104 -8.54 -0.15 9.43
C LEU A 104 -7.45 -0.89 10.20
N GLY A 105 -7.29 -2.19 9.87
CA GLY A 105 -6.42 -3.16 10.51
C GLY A 105 -5.13 -2.57 11.07
N GLN A 106 -5.12 -2.39 12.36
CA GLN A 106 -3.92 -2.13 13.13
C GLN A 106 -3.71 -3.34 14.02
N SER A 107 -2.43 -3.68 14.17
CA SER A 107 -2.00 -4.69 15.13
C SER A 107 -2.83 -4.62 16.41
N SER A 108 -3.20 -5.76 16.90
CA SER A 108 -4.04 -6.08 18.03
C SER A 108 -3.73 -5.37 19.36
N ASP A 109 -2.79 -4.43 19.39
CA ASP A 109 -2.29 -3.79 20.62
C ASP A 109 -2.87 -2.39 20.91
N VAL A 110 -3.78 -1.87 20.08
CA VAL A 110 -4.45 -0.58 20.38
C VAL A 110 -5.93 -0.77 20.66
N LYS A 111 -6.24 -1.57 21.68
CA LYS A 111 -7.49 -1.43 22.45
C LYS A 111 -7.35 -0.14 23.26
N GLY A 112 -8.05 0.94 22.85
CA GLY A 112 -8.22 2.05 23.77
C GLY A 112 -8.12 3.48 23.26
N LYS A 113 -8.36 3.77 21.99
CA LYS A 113 -8.72 5.15 21.63
C LYS A 113 -10.17 5.19 21.21
N THR A 114 -11.01 5.58 22.17
CA THR A 114 -12.37 6.09 21.94
C THR A 114 -12.33 7.05 20.76
N ALA A 115 -12.86 6.60 19.62
CA ALA A 115 -13.08 7.48 18.48
C ALA A 115 -13.93 8.65 19.00
N ASN A 116 -13.38 9.87 18.98
CA ASN A 116 -14.10 11.07 19.34
C ASN A 116 -15.37 11.10 18.48
N LYS A 117 -16.52 11.08 19.13
CA LYS A 117 -17.86 11.03 18.55
C LYS A 117 -18.13 12.17 17.55
N GLU A 118 -17.35 13.25 17.63
CA GLU A 118 -17.41 14.38 16.70
C GLU A 118 -16.68 14.14 15.36
N SER A 119 -15.68 13.25 15.34
CA SER A 119 -14.96 12.89 14.10
C SER A 119 -15.82 12.01 13.18
N GLY A 120 -16.85 11.36 13.68
CA GLY A 120 -17.66 10.38 12.95
C GLY A 120 -18.40 10.92 11.72
N ARG A 121 -18.69 12.24 11.66
CA ARG A 121 -19.44 12.85 10.55
C ARG A 121 -18.58 13.47 9.45
N ARG A 122 -17.25 13.49 9.66
CA ARG A 122 -16.29 14.09 8.74
C ARG A 122 -15.53 13.01 8.01
N VAL A 123 -15.23 13.25 6.74
CA VAL A 123 -14.34 12.40 5.93
C VAL A 123 -12.94 13.02 5.93
N SER A 124 -11.94 12.28 6.34
CA SER A 124 -10.55 12.72 6.29
C SER A 124 -10.04 12.68 4.85
N LEU A 125 -9.44 13.80 4.41
CA LEU A 125 -8.72 13.91 3.14
C LEU A 125 -7.20 13.74 3.31
N LYS A 126 -6.76 13.50 4.55
CA LYS A 126 -5.36 13.27 4.87
C LYS A 126 -4.88 11.97 4.24
N ILE A 127 -3.59 11.89 4.05
CA ILE A 127 -2.94 10.63 3.69
C ILE A 127 -3.08 9.67 4.88
N MET A 128 -3.58 8.48 4.61
CA MET A 128 -3.82 7.41 5.57
C MET A 128 -3.05 6.17 5.16
N THR A 129 -2.66 5.34 6.12
CA THR A 129 -2.00 4.07 5.85
C THR A 129 -2.87 2.92 6.33
N LEU A 130 -3.10 1.97 5.44
CA LEU A 130 -3.67 0.67 5.76
C LEU A 130 -2.51 -0.32 5.90
N ASN A 131 -2.35 -0.91 7.06
CA ASN A 131 -1.46 -2.05 7.26
C ASN A 131 -2.31 -3.31 7.21
N ASN A 132 -2.20 -4.04 6.10
CA ASN A 132 -2.98 -5.26 5.93
C ASN A 132 -2.32 -6.43 6.67
N SER A 133 -3.15 -7.28 7.28
CA SER A 133 -2.67 -8.44 8.04
C SER A 133 -1.91 -9.40 7.11
N ARG A 134 -0.98 -10.16 7.69
CA ARG A 134 -0.27 -11.23 6.98
C ARG A 134 -1.27 -12.25 6.47
N GLN A 135 -1.14 -12.59 5.19
CA GLN A 135 -1.95 -13.60 4.53
C GLN A 135 -1.08 -14.72 4.02
N LYS A 136 -1.61 -15.93 4.12
CA LYS A 136 -1.00 -17.12 3.53
C LYS A 136 -1.54 -17.29 2.12
N ILE A 137 -0.65 -17.18 1.11
CA ILE A 137 -1.00 -17.23 -0.32
C ILE A 137 0.01 -18.16 -0.99
N ASN A 138 -0.41 -18.96 -1.96
CA ASN A 138 0.51 -19.77 -2.75
C ASN A 138 1.13 -18.91 -3.85
N ASP A 139 2.44 -19.04 -4.03
CA ASP A 139 3.17 -18.45 -5.15
C ASP A 139 2.85 -19.16 -6.49
N CYS A 140 3.48 -18.75 -7.61
CA CYS A 140 3.24 -19.38 -8.91
C CYS A 140 3.69 -20.85 -8.96
N LEU A 141 4.59 -21.29 -8.07
CA LEU A 141 5.06 -22.67 -7.94
C LEU A 141 4.19 -23.52 -6.99
N GLY A 142 3.18 -22.91 -6.36
CA GLY A 142 2.33 -23.57 -5.39
C GLY A 142 2.88 -23.60 -3.97
N ASN A 143 3.99 -22.91 -3.68
CA ASN A 143 4.55 -22.83 -2.34
C ASN A 143 3.75 -21.83 -1.50
N PRO A 144 3.31 -22.19 -0.27
CA PRO A 144 2.64 -21.27 0.61
C PRO A 144 3.62 -20.23 1.17
N VAL A 145 3.34 -18.95 0.92
CA VAL A 145 4.08 -17.79 1.43
C VAL A 145 3.20 -16.95 2.32
N GLU A 146 3.79 -16.37 3.36
CA GLU A 146 3.16 -15.37 4.21
C GLU A 146 3.60 -13.98 3.76
N ILE A 147 2.63 -13.17 3.36
CA ILE A 147 2.88 -11.83 2.85
C ILE A 147 1.97 -10.81 3.52
N GLY A 148 2.51 -9.65 3.86
CA GLY A 148 1.79 -8.50 4.35
C GLY A 148 2.16 -7.25 3.56
N ILE A 149 1.21 -6.33 3.40
CA ILE A 149 1.42 -5.07 2.71
C ILE A 149 0.97 -3.88 3.54
N ALA A 150 1.65 -2.75 3.37
CA ALA A 150 1.18 -1.45 3.80
C ALA A 150 0.82 -0.61 2.57
N VAL A 151 -0.38 -0.06 2.58
CA VAL A 151 -0.92 0.76 1.50
C VAL A 151 -1.17 2.17 1.98
N THR A 152 -0.55 3.15 1.33
CA THR A 152 -0.75 4.57 1.60
C THR A 152 -1.75 5.13 0.61
N TRP A 153 -2.82 5.74 1.11
CA TRP A 153 -3.97 6.14 0.31
C TRP A 153 -4.63 7.41 0.84
N ARG A 154 -5.48 8.04 0.02
CA ARG A 154 -6.31 9.17 0.39
C ARG A 154 -7.66 9.15 -0.33
N VAL A 155 -8.63 9.91 0.21
CA VAL A 155 -9.92 10.14 -0.44
C VAL A 155 -9.79 11.36 -1.37
N VAL A 156 -10.10 11.18 -2.65
CA VAL A 156 -10.12 12.25 -3.66
C VAL A 156 -11.54 12.69 -3.94
N ASP A 157 -12.43 11.74 -4.20
CA ASP A 157 -13.85 12.00 -4.44
C ASP A 157 -14.68 11.51 -3.25
N THR A 158 -15.13 12.45 -2.43
CA THR A 158 -15.89 12.15 -1.21
C THR A 158 -17.32 11.69 -1.52
N CYS A 159 -17.86 12.08 -2.66
CA CYS A 159 -19.20 11.67 -3.07
C CYS A 159 -19.21 10.18 -3.39
N LYS A 160 -18.26 9.72 -4.20
CA LYS A 160 -18.08 8.30 -4.52
C LYS A 160 -17.79 7.48 -3.26
N ALA A 161 -16.90 7.97 -2.39
CA ALA A 161 -16.53 7.26 -1.18
C ALA A 161 -17.71 7.04 -0.21
N VAL A 162 -18.70 7.94 -0.22
CA VAL A 162 -19.83 7.87 0.71
C VAL A 162 -21.07 7.21 0.11
N PHE A 163 -21.28 7.30 -1.21
CA PHE A 163 -22.54 6.86 -1.84
C PHE A 163 -22.40 5.71 -2.82
N ASP A 164 -21.21 5.51 -3.43
CA ASP A 164 -21.03 4.43 -4.40
C ASP A 164 -20.59 3.12 -3.74
N VAL A 165 -20.07 3.20 -2.50
CA VAL A 165 -19.71 2.04 -1.68
C VAL A 165 -20.26 2.21 -0.26
N ASP A 166 -20.66 1.10 0.36
CA ASP A 166 -21.26 1.13 1.70
C ASP A 166 -20.23 1.57 2.76
N ASN A 167 -19.03 1.03 2.71
CA ASN A 167 -17.92 1.38 3.60
C ASN A 167 -16.60 1.41 2.84
N TYR A 168 -16.14 2.59 2.45
CA TYR A 168 -14.94 2.74 1.64
C TYR A 168 -13.66 2.22 2.30
N LYS A 169 -13.58 2.19 3.63
CA LYS A 169 -12.41 1.64 4.35
C LYS A 169 -12.37 0.13 4.29
N GLU A 170 -13.50 -0.51 4.55
CA GLU A 170 -13.63 -1.95 4.48
C GLU A 170 -13.49 -2.44 3.04
N PHE A 171 -14.11 -1.72 2.10
CA PHE A 171 -13.96 -1.96 0.67
C PHE A 171 -12.48 -1.93 0.26
N LEU A 172 -11.71 -0.90 0.68
CA LEU A 172 -10.27 -0.81 0.42
C LEU A 172 -9.52 -2.04 0.96
N SER A 173 -9.79 -2.44 2.20
CA SER A 173 -9.13 -3.61 2.80
C SER A 173 -9.37 -4.88 2.01
N LEU A 174 -10.61 -5.12 1.59
CA LEU A 174 -10.98 -6.28 0.78
C LEU A 174 -10.33 -6.26 -0.62
N GLN A 175 -10.26 -5.08 -1.26
CA GLN A 175 -9.59 -4.95 -2.55
C GLN A 175 -8.07 -5.13 -2.43
N CYS A 176 -7.46 -4.66 -1.33
CA CYS A 176 -6.04 -4.94 -1.05
C CYS A 176 -5.77 -6.44 -0.92
N ASP A 177 -6.64 -7.18 -0.22
CA ASP A 177 -6.52 -8.63 -0.08
C ASP A 177 -6.65 -9.35 -1.41
N SER A 178 -7.60 -8.92 -2.24
CA SER A 178 -7.84 -9.48 -3.56
C SER A 178 -6.68 -9.24 -4.50
N ALA A 179 -6.23 -7.99 -4.61
CA ALA A 179 -5.12 -7.59 -5.47
C ALA A 179 -3.81 -8.31 -5.06
N LEU A 180 -3.53 -8.37 -3.75
CA LEU A 180 -2.37 -9.07 -3.23
C LEU A 180 -2.38 -10.54 -3.65
N ARG A 181 -3.51 -11.22 -3.51
CA ARG A 181 -3.68 -12.62 -3.91
C ARG A 181 -3.52 -12.84 -5.41
N ASN A 182 -4.02 -11.90 -6.22
CA ASN A 182 -3.92 -11.99 -7.68
C ASN A 182 -2.46 -11.84 -8.14
N ILE A 183 -1.75 -10.85 -7.60
CA ILE A 183 -0.37 -10.56 -8.02
C ILE A 183 0.62 -11.59 -7.49
N VAL A 184 0.50 -12.01 -6.22
CA VAL A 184 1.42 -13.00 -5.62
C VAL A 184 1.42 -14.33 -6.38
N ARG A 185 0.29 -14.75 -6.93
CA ARG A 185 0.18 -15.97 -7.73
C ARG A 185 0.95 -15.92 -9.05
N LEU A 186 1.34 -14.76 -9.52
CA LEU A 186 2.07 -14.59 -10.78
C LEU A 186 3.59 -14.72 -10.59
N TYR A 187 4.09 -14.55 -9.38
CA TYR A 187 5.52 -14.52 -9.09
C TYR A 187 5.96 -15.67 -8.21
N PRO A 188 7.17 -16.25 -8.45
CA PRO A 188 7.81 -17.15 -7.49
C PRO A 188 8.30 -16.35 -6.28
N TYR A 189 8.42 -17.00 -5.12
CA TYR A 189 8.99 -16.39 -3.92
C TYR A 189 10.46 -15.97 -4.15
N ASP A 190 11.25 -16.87 -4.74
CA ASP A 190 12.67 -16.66 -5.04
C ASP A 190 12.94 -16.94 -6.52
N VAL A 191 14.14 -16.62 -7.01
CA VAL A 191 14.51 -16.75 -8.41
C VAL A 191 14.26 -18.19 -8.90
N ALA A 192 13.42 -18.33 -9.90
CA ALA A 192 13.17 -19.58 -10.60
C ALA A 192 13.55 -19.40 -12.07
N PRO A 193 14.75 -19.87 -12.49
CA PRO A 193 15.18 -19.75 -13.87
C PRO A 193 14.21 -20.45 -14.82
N GLY A 194 13.83 -19.77 -15.87
CA GLY A 194 12.99 -20.33 -16.94
C GLY A 194 11.47 -20.18 -16.78
N ILE A 195 10.99 -19.40 -15.84
CA ILE A 195 9.55 -19.11 -15.69
C ILE A 195 9.24 -17.74 -16.31
N ASP A 196 8.36 -17.73 -17.30
CA ASP A 196 7.75 -16.54 -17.88
C ASP A 196 6.42 -16.28 -17.18
N THR A 197 6.35 -15.24 -16.34
CA THR A 197 5.12 -14.83 -15.64
C THR A 197 4.40 -13.69 -16.35
N THR A 198 5.08 -13.01 -17.28
CA THR A 198 4.50 -11.89 -18.07
C THR A 198 3.83 -12.37 -19.36
N GLY A 199 4.16 -13.56 -19.84
CA GLY A 199 3.65 -14.10 -21.09
C GLY A 199 4.23 -13.45 -22.35
N ASP A 200 5.41 -12.79 -22.23
CA ASP A 200 6.11 -12.15 -23.33
C ASP A 200 7.10 -13.10 -24.05
N GLY A 201 7.20 -14.34 -23.60
CA GLY A 201 8.06 -15.37 -24.15
C GLY A 201 9.52 -15.29 -23.65
N GLN A 202 9.81 -14.38 -22.70
CA GLN A 202 11.11 -14.30 -22.05
C GLN A 202 10.98 -14.69 -20.57
N PRO A 203 11.97 -15.42 -20.01
CA PRO A 203 11.96 -15.74 -18.59
C PRO A 203 12.00 -14.45 -17.77
N ASP A 204 11.01 -14.24 -16.91
CA ASP A 204 11.00 -13.10 -16.00
C ASP A 204 12.13 -13.22 -14.99
N GLU A 205 12.96 -12.21 -14.92
CA GLU A 205 13.95 -12.07 -13.84
C GLU A 205 13.33 -11.65 -12.51
N GLY A 206 11.99 -11.72 -12.40
CA GLY A 206 11.22 -11.23 -11.26
C GLY A 206 10.87 -12.31 -10.24
N SER A 207 11.22 -12.06 -8.99
CA SER A 207 10.72 -12.82 -7.85
C SER A 207 10.12 -11.87 -6.81
N LEU A 208 9.25 -12.39 -5.94
CA LEU A 208 8.68 -11.59 -4.83
C LEU A 208 9.78 -10.97 -3.96
N ARG A 209 10.89 -11.70 -3.78
CA ARG A 209 12.02 -11.27 -2.96
C ARG A 209 12.98 -10.34 -3.72
N GLY A 210 13.34 -10.69 -4.94
CA GLY A 210 14.36 -9.96 -5.72
C GLY A 210 13.82 -8.69 -6.38
N SER A 211 12.54 -8.69 -6.78
CA SER A 211 11.89 -7.59 -7.50
C SER A 211 10.74 -6.97 -6.69
N SER A 212 10.91 -6.86 -5.37
CA SER A 212 9.87 -6.39 -4.46
C SER A 212 9.27 -5.04 -4.85
N ASP A 213 10.06 -4.13 -5.40
CA ASP A 213 9.59 -2.79 -5.81
C ASP A 213 8.71 -2.86 -7.05
N VAL A 214 9.05 -3.70 -8.04
CA VAL A 214 8.25 -3.91 -9.25
C VAL A 214 6.92 -4.57 -8.89
N VAL A 215 6.96 -5.60 -8.03
CA VAL A 215 5.78 -6.29 -7.53
C VAL A 215 4.88 -5.33 -6.74
N ALA A 216 5.47 -4.50 -5.87
CA ALA A 216 4.75 -3.49 -5.11
C ALA A 216 4.06 -2.46 -6.01
N ALA A 217 4.72 -2.02 -7.09
CA ALA A 217 4.13 -1.13 -8.09
C ALA A 217 2.93 -1.79 -8.80
N ARG A 218 3.04 -3.06 -9.21
CA ARG A 218 1.92 -3.81 -9.80
C ARG A 218 0.76 -3.99 -8.83
N ILE A 219 1.04 -4.29 -7.55
CA ILE A 219 0.01 -4.37 -6.50
C ILE A 219 -0.70 -3.03 -6.36
N ARG A 220 0.04 -1.91 -6.33
CA ARG A 220 -0.53 -0.56 -6.27
C ARG A 220 -1.47 -0.31 -7.45
N ASP A 221 -1.06 -0.61 -8.67
CA ASP A 221 -1.82 -0.35 -9.89
C ASP A 221 -3.08 -1.23 -9.94
N GLU A 222 -2.98 -2.48 -9.52
CA GLU A 222 -4.13 -3.39 -9.40
C GLU A 222 -5.13 -2.87 -8.37
N ILE A 223 -4.68 -2.49 -7.15
CA ILE A 223 -5.55 -1.90 -6.14
C ILE A 223 -6.19 -0.62 -6.68
N GLN A 224 -5.41 0.27 -7.31
CA GLN A 224 -5.91 1.54 -7.86
C GLN A 224 -7.04 1.33 -8.86
N SER A 225 -6.92 0.34 -9.75
CA SER A 225 -7.95 0.02 -10.73
C SER A 225 -9.28 -0.36 -10.07
N GLN A 226 -9.20 -1.11 -8.97
CA GLN A 226 -10.36 -1.61 -8.24
C GLN A 226 -11.01 -0.54 -7.34
N VAL A 227 -10.21 0.33 -6.72
CA VAL A 227 -10.73 1.33 -5.76
C VAL A 227 -11.12 2.67 -6.39
N GLN A 228 -10.84 2.87 -7.68
CA GLN A 228 -11.23 4.08 -8.40
C GLN A 228 -12.75 4.33 -8.37
N VAL A 229 -13.54 3.28 -8.34
CA VAL A 229 -15.01 3.35 -8.21
C VAL A 229 -15.41 4.02 -6.89
N ALA A 230 -14.66 3.78 -5.82
CA ALA A 230 -14.88 4.36 -4.50
C ALA A 230 -14.26 5.77 -4.34
N GLY A 231 -13.70 6.37 -5.39
CA GLY A 231 -13.08 7.69 -5.33
C GLY A 231 -11.84 7.77 -4.44
N LEU A 232 -11.12 6.65 -4.29
CA LEU A 232 -9.88 6.55 -3.54
C LEU A 232 -8.67 6.61 -4.47
N GLU A 233 -7.58 7.17 -3.98
CA GLU A 233 -6.29 7.21 -4.65
C GLU A 233 -5.24 6.49 -3.81
N ILE A 234 -4.55 5.54 -4.44
CA ILE A 234 -3.44 4.82 -3.83
C ILE A 234 -2.14 5.53 -4.22
N LEU A 235 -1.43 6.01 -3.23
CA LEU A 235 -0.16 6.70 -3.44
C LEU A 235 0.98 5.69 -3.55
N GLU A 236 1.00 4.71 -2.65
CA GLU A 236 2.06 3.73 -2.57
C GLU A 236 1.56 2.43 -1.96
N ALA A 237 2.09 1.31 -2.44
CA ALA A 237 1.99 0.02 -1.78
C ALA A 237 3.39 -0.51 -1.49
N ARG A 238 3.61 -1.09 -0.32
CA ARG A 238 4.89 -1.68 0.10
C ARG A 238 4.67 -3.04 0.73
N ILE A 239 5.52 -3.98 0.39
CA ILE A 239 5.56 -5.29 1.05
C ILE A 239 6.23 -5.09 2.41
N THR A 240 5.53 -5.39 3.49
CA THR A 240 6.01 -5.23 4.88
C THR A 240 6.52 -6.53 5.48
N HIS A 241 6.01 -7.65 4.97
CA HIS A 241 6.40 -8.98 5.40
C HIS A 241 6.37 -9.93 4.21
N LEU A 242 7.39 -10.75 4.07
CA LEU A 242 7.48 -11.78 3.06
C LEU A 242 8.33 -12.93 3.61
N ALA A 243 7.72 -14.09 3.78
CA ALA A 243 8.38 -15.29 4.26
C ALA A 243 7.68 -16.54 3.72
N TYR A 244 8.38 -17.66 3.64
CA TYR A 244 7.69 -18.94 3.48
C TYR A 244 6.81 -19.24 4.70
N ALA A 245 5.69 -19.89 4.48
CA ALA A 245 4.88 -20.37 5.57
C ALA A 245 5.68 -21.34 6.46
N SER A 246 5.44 -21.28 7.77
CA SER A 246 6.21 -22.01 8.77
C SER A 246 6.29 -23.53 8.49
N GLU A 247 5.26 -24.09 7.84
CA GLU A 247 5.18 -25.52 7.53
C GLU A 247 6.23 -25.98 6.53
N ILE A 248 6.65 -25.11 5.61
CA ILE A 248 7.61 -25.46 4.55
C ILE A 248 8.95 -24.73 4.68
N ALA A 249 9.07 -23.78 5.62
CA ALA A 249 10.25 -22.92 5.73
C ALA A 249 11.56 -23.73 5.86
N ALA A 250 11.57 -24.78 6.68
CA ALA A 250 12.75 -25.65 6.87
C ALA A 250 13.13 -26.40 5.59
N ALA A 251 12.15 -26.96 4.88
CA ALA A 251 12.39 -27.70 3.63
C ALA A 251 12.88 -26.77 2.52
N MET A 252 12.31 -25.55 2.42
CA MET A 252 12.75 -24.55 1.45
C MET A 252 14.16 -24.03 1.73
N LEU A 253 14.53 -23.86 3.00
CA LEU A 253 15.90 -23.51 3.38
C LEU A 253 16.90 -24.59 2.94
N GLN A 254 16.58 -25.87 3.18
CA GLN A 254 17.43 -26.97 2.71
C GLN A 254 17.57 -27.00 1.17
N ARG A 255 16.45 -26.75 0.46
CA ARG A 255 16.48 -26.64 -1.01
C ARG A 255 17.37 -25.49 -1.49
N GLN A 256 17.24 -24.31 -0.87
CA GLN A 256 18.09 -23.14 -1.19
C GLN A 256 19.57 -23.44 -0.91
N GLN A 257 19.90 -24.09 0.21
CA GLN A 257 21.27 -24.51 0.53
C GLN A 257 21.82 -25.49 -0.51
N ALA A 258 21.03 -26.49 -0.90
CA ALA A 258 21.43 -27.46 -1.92
C ALA A 258 21.67 -26.79 -3.28
N SER A 259 20.78 -25.91 -3.72
CA SER A 259 20.96 -25.12 -4.95
C SER A 259 22.23 -24.28 -4.89
N ALA A 260 22.42 -23.53 -3.80
CA ALA A 260 23.60 -22.67 -3.63
C ALA A 260 24.94 -23.47 -3.66
N ILE A 261 24.96 -24.70 -3.12
CA ILE A 261 26.12 -25.58 -3.21
C ILE A 261 26.39 -26.03 -4.65
N ILE A 262 25.34 -26.36 -5.41
CA ILE A 262 25.46 -26.74 -6.81
C ILE A 262 25.96 -25.55 -7.65
N ASP A 263 25.37 -24.38 -7.46
CA ASP A 263 25.74 -23.16 -8.17
C ASP A 263 27.20 -22.76 -7.87
N ALA A 264 27.60 -22.84 -6.59
CA ALA A 264 29.00 -22.62 -6.19
C ALA A 264 29.95 -23.61 -6.85
N ARG A 265 29.58 -24.88 -6.92
CA ARG A 265 30.40 -25.90 -7.61
C ARG A 265 30.49 -25.66 -9.11
N ASN A 266 29.42 -25.28 -9.76
CA ASN A 266 29.42 -24.91 -11.17
C ASN A 266 30.36 -23.74 -11.45
N MET A 267 30.31 -22.69 -10.63
CA MET A 267 31.24 -21.55 -10.74
C MET A 267 32.68 -21.94 -10.53
N ILE A 268 32.98 -22.87 -9.60
CA ILE A 268 34.33 -23.37 -9.40
C ILE A 268 34.80 -24.14 -10.64
N VAL A 269 33.96 -25.00 -11.22
CA VAL A 269 34.32 -25.77 -12.43
C VAL A 269 34.53 -24.84 -13.62
N GLU A 270 33.62 -23.89 -13.86
CA GLU A 270 33.79 -22.91 -14.95
C GLU A 270 35.08 -22.08 -14.79
N GLY A 271 35.32 -21.60 -13.56
CA GLY A 271 36.55 -20.86 -13.25
C GLY A 271 37.82 -21.72 -13.43
N ALA A 272 37.76 -22.99 -13.04
CA ALA A 272 38.87 -23.94 -13.23
C ALA A 272 39.15 -24.21 -14.72
N VAL A 273 38.10 -24.48 -15.50
CA VAL A 273 38.20 -24.69 -16.95
C VAL A 273 38.81 -23.46 -17.64
N GLY A 274 38.27 -22.27 -17.38
CA GLY A 274 38.79 -21.02 -17.94
C GLY A 274 40.25 -20.74 -17.53
N THR A 275 40.62 -21.09 -16.30
CA THR A 275 42.01 -20.97 -15.83
C THR A 275 42.95 -21.92 -16.57
N VAL A 276 42.53 -23.18 -16.80
CA VAL A 276 43.30 -24.19 -17.54
C VAL A 276 43.43 -23.81 -19.00
N GLU A 277 42.36 -23.34 -19.65
CA GLU A 277 42.39 -22.87 -21.03
C GLU A 277 43.37 -21.71 -21.19
N MET A 278 43.33 -20.74 -20.29
CA MET A 278 44.22 -19.58 -20.29
C MET A 278 45.67 -19.98 -20.06
N ALA A 279 45.92 -20.95 -19.17
CA ALA A 279 47.28 -21.49 -18.94
C ALA A 279 47.84 -22.20 -20.17
N LEU A 280 47.02 -23.05 -20.82
CA LEU A 280 47.41 -23.74 -22.04
C LEU A 280 47.69 -22.78 -23.20
N ALA A 281 46.83 -21.76 -23.39
CA ALA A 281 47.02 -20.74 -24.41
C ALA A 281 48.36 -19.99 -24.22
N ARG A 282 48.68 -19.56 -23.02
CA ARG A 282 49.91 -18.84 -22.69
C ARG A 282 51.18 -19.71 -22.85
N LEU A 283 51.10 -20.98 -22.51
CA LEU A 283 52.21 -21.92 -22.71
C LEU A 283 52.45 -22.20 -24.20
N SER A 284 51.40 -22.27 -24.99
CA SER A 284 51.47 -22.46 -26.45
C SER A 284 52.04 -21.22 -27.16
N GLU A 285 51.59 -20.01 -26.80
CA GLU A 285 52.08 -18.75 -27.37
C GLU A 285 53.51 -18.44 -26.97
N GLY A 286 53.93 -18.81 -25.77
CA GLY A 286 55.26 -18.53 -25.25
C GLY A 286 56.35 -19.45 -25.79
N GLY A 287 56.04 -20.49 -26.55
CA GLY A 287 56.99 -21.46 -27.08
C GLY A 287 57.84 -22.15 -26.02
N LEU A 288 57.46 -22.10 -24.75
CA LEU A 288 58.22 -22.57 -23.60
C LEU A 288 58.27 -24.09 -23.51
N VAL A 289 57.31 -24.80 -24.05
CA VAL A 289 57.21 -26.26 -24.02
C VAL A 289 56.39 -26.73 -25.22
N GLU A 290 56.98 -27.62 -26.07
CA GLU A 290 56.21 -28.40 -27.06
C GLU A 290 55.43 -29.51 -26.29
N LEU A 291 54.18 -29.34 -26.09
CA LEU A 291 53.26 -30.30 -25.43
C LEU A 291 52.57 -31.12 -26.52
N ASP A 292 52.80 -32.45 -26.54
CA ASP A 292 51.94 -33.33 -27.30
C ASP A 292 50.55 -33.46 -26.69
N GLU A 293 49.57 -33.99 -27.41
CA GLU A 293 48.18 -34.05 -26.97
C GLU A 293 48.00 -34.91 -25.69
N GLU A 294 48.82 -35.94 -25.50
CA GLU A 294 48.77 -36.82 -24.33
C GLU A 294 49.24 -36.10 -23.07
N ARG A 295 50.31 -35.30 -23.17
CA ARG A 295 50.82 -34.48 -22.05
C ARG A 295 49.91 -33.33 -21.73
N LYS A 296 49.26 -32.70 -22.73
CA LYS A 296 48.20 -31.68 -22.49
C LYS A 296 47.05 -32.28 -21.72
N ALA A 297 46.53 -33.45 -22.11
CA ALA A 297 45.44 -34.13 -21.44
C ALA A 297 45.78 -34.48 -19.97
N ALA A 298 46.97 -34.97 -19.71
CA ALA A 298 47.46 -35.27 -18.37
C ALA A 298 47.57 -33.99 -17.50
N MET A 299 48.07 -32.89 -18.06
CA MET A 299 48.18 -31.61 -17.38
C MET A 299 46.84 -31.00 -17.07
N VAL A 300 45.88 -31.04 -18.01
CA VAL A 300 44.49 -30.59 -17.80
C VAL A 300 43.85 -31.39 -16.67
N SER A 301 43.95 -32.71 -16.69
CA SER A 301 43.37 -33.57 -15.65
C SER A 301 43.97 -33.25 -14.27
N ASN A 302 45.30 -33.10 -14.17
CA ASN A 302 45.92 -32.77 -12.88
C ASN A 302 45.55 -31.38 -12.38
N LEU A 303 45.47 -30.35 -13.24
CA LEU A 303 45.08 -29.02 -12.88
C LEU A 303 43.61 -28.95 -12.42
N LEU A 304 42.71 -29.63 -13.14
CA LEU A 304 41.30 -29.68 -12.77
C LEU A 304 41.07 -30.38 -11.43
N VAL A 305 41.82 -31.47 -11.15
CA VAL A 305 41.75 -32.15 -9.85
C VAL A 305 42.18 -31.22 -8.71
N VAL A 306 43.25 -30.44 -8.90
CA VAL A 306 43.73 -29.48 -7.91
C VAL A 306 42.79 -28.30 -7.74
N LEU A 307 42.29 -27.74 -8.84
CA LEU A 307 41.43 -26.54 -8.82
C LEU A 307 39.99 -26.84 -8.35
N CYS A 308 39.45 -28.02 -8.68
CA CYS A 308 38.12 -28.45 -8.26
C CYS A 308 38.11 -29.24 -6.95
N GLY A 309 39.25 -29.64 -6.43
CA GLY A 309 39.41 -30.40 -5.19
C GLY A 309 39.10 -29.54 -3.95
N ASN A 310 38.44 -30.14 -2.95
CA ASN A 310 38.09 -29.48 -1.71
C ASN A 310 39.18 -29.58 -0.61
N HIS A 311 40.30 -30.17 -0.93
CA HIS A 311 41.45 -30.35 -0.03
C HIS A 311 42.70 -29.69 -0.57
N ASP A 312 43.51 -29.15 0.33
CA ASP A 312 44.82 -28.61 -0.03
C ASP A 312 45.65 -29.67 -0.74
N ALA A 313 46.15 -29.35 -1.94
CA ALA A 313 46.98 -30.23 -2.72
C ALA A 313 48.31 -30.49 -1.97
N GLN A 314 48.55 -31.72 -1.56
CA GLN A 314 49.86 -32.11 -1.03
C GLN A 314 50.76 -32.42 -2.23
N PRO A 315 51.84 -31.66 -2.46
CA PRO A 315 52.78 -31.96 -3.54
C PRO A 315 53.51 -33.28 -3.26
N VAL A 316 53.20 -34.30 -4.02
CA VAL A 316 54.00 -35.56 -4.03
C VAL A 316 55.14 -35.36 -5.00
N VAL A 317 56.32 -35.08 -4.48
CA VAL A 317 57.56 -35.02 -5.28
C VAL A 317 58.01 -36.47 -5.51
N ASN A 318 57.82 -36.94 -6.72
CA ASN A 318 58.35 -38.24 -7.13
C ASN A 318 59.86 -38.08 -7.45
N THR A 319 60.71 -38.43 -6.49
CA THR A 319 62.19 -38.34 -6.63
C THR A 319 62.80 -39.56 -7.34
N GLY A 320 61.97 -40.42 -7.93
CA GLY A 320 62.43 -41.75 -8.39
C GLY A 320 62.38 -41.99 -9.90
N SER A 321 62.79 -41.08 -10.75
CA SER A 321 63.19 -41.46 -12.15
C SER A 321 64.07 -40.40 -12.80
N LEU A 322 65.26 -40.32 -12.33
CA LEU A 322 66.36 -39.81 -13.11
C LEU A 322 67.22 -41.06 -13.61
N TYR A 323 66.66 -41.74 -14.56
CA TYR A 323 67.46 -42.58 -15.50
C TYR A 323 66.70 -42.58 -16.84
#